data_39ee7e9973b56429d0de1a7a42dd8a70
#
_entry.id   39ee7e9973b56429d0de1a7a42dd8a70
#
_cell.length_a   1.000
_cell.length_b   1.000
_cell.length_c   1.000
_cell.angle_alpha   90.00
_cell.angle_beta   90.00
_cell.angle_gamma   90.00
#
_symmetry.space_group_name_H-M   'P 1'
#
loop_
_entity.id
_entity.type
_entity.pdbx_description
1 polymer ?
#
loop_
_entity_poly.entity_id
_entity_poly.type
_entity_poly.pdbx_seq_one_letter_code
_entity_poly.pdbx_strand_id
1 'polypeptide(L)'
;LDIIYQNNTVWISYTENRVDWKTSTSIAKAKLNKQELNFKNIFQANPPIDSGYHFGSRLAIKDNYLFASAGERGQGMIAQDPTQHPGSIIRIHLDGSIPKDNPKFDGKSDWLPEIYQIGIRNPQGLTLSPYDGKIYMSNHGAKGGDWFGEAKKGENYGWKILGWGGTNYSGSKIGPKWKPGFTKAIKYWVPSIATSAITIYKGSEFKEWNGLALVTSLKDKSLRAIDFSDLSNVKENVVFKDKIGRLRDIQVHPKNG
;
A
#
# COMPACT_ATOMS: atom_id res chain seq x y z
N LEU A 1 5.68 8.16 8.36
CA LEU A 1 4.46 7.40 8.09
C LEU A 1 4.73 5.89 8.08
N ASP A 2 5.94 5.51 7.67
CA ASP A 2 6.43 4.15 7.76
C ASP A 2 7.94 4.12 7.93
N ILE A 3 8.49 3.00 8.42
CA ILE A 3 9.93 2.82 8.68
C ILE A 3 10.32 1.37 8.40
N ILE A 4 11.43 1.19 7.68
CA ILE A 4 12.07 -0.12 7.46
C ILE A 4 13.54 -0.04 7.85
N TYR A 5 14.03 -1.06 8.53
CA TYR A 5 15.44 -1.27 8.82
C TYR A 5 15.94 -2.54 8.14
N GLN A 6 17.02 -2.43 7.38
CA GLN A 6 17.70 -3.56 6.77
C GLN A 6 19.18 -3.21 6.51
N ASN A 7 20.08 -4.14 6.79
CA ASN A 7 21.50 -4.02 6.46
C ASN A 7 22.12 -2.67 6.91
N ASN A 8 21.92 -2.34 8.19
CA ASN A 8 22.42 -1.11 8.80
C ASN A 8 21.96 0.19 8.12
N THR A 9 20.82 0.14 7.45
CA THR A 9 20.18 1.30 6.81
C THR A 9 18.73 1.39 7.25
N VAL A 10 18.28 2.61 7.49
CA VAL A 10 16.90 2.95 7.81
C VAL A 10 16.31 3.71 6.64
N TRP A 11 15.15 3.28 6.16
CA TRP A 11 14.31 4.02 5.22
C TRP A 11 13.07 4.50 5.95
N ILE A 12 12.68 5.74 5.72
CA ILE A 12 11.45 6.32 6.24
C ILE A 12 10.63 6.90 5.10
N SER A 13 9.32 6.80 5.20
CA SER A 13 8.38 7.61 4.44
C SER A 13 7.77 8.68 5.34
N TYR A 14 7.59 9.87 4.83
CA TYR A 14 7.06 10.97 5.61
C TYR A 14 6.30 11.97 4.73
N THR A 15 5.49 12.82 5.37
CA THR A 15 4.85 13.94 4.73
C THR A 15 5.83 15.08 4.67
N GLU A 16 6.20 15.49 3.47
CA GLU A 16 7.09 16.64 3.26
C GLU A 16 6.30 17.88 2.92
N ASN A 17 6.57 18.96 3.63
CA ASN A 17 6.11 20.28 3.25
C ASN A 17 6.85 20.76 2.01
N ARG A 18 6.11 21.21 1.03
CA ARG A 18 6.61 21.73 -0.23
C ARG A 18 6.24 23.22 -0.35
N VAL A 19 6.49 23.82 -1.49
CA VAL A 19 6.12 25.21 -1.77
C VAL A 19 4.61 25.41 -1.59
N ASP A 20 4.20 26.57 -1.13
CA ASP A 20 2.79 27.01 -0.96
C ASP A 20 1.95 26.09 -0.05
N TRP A 21 2.53 25.61 1.06
CA TRP A 21 1.85 24.76 2.05
C TRP A 21 1.36 23.40 1.51
N LYS A 22 1.65 23.09 0.25
CA LYS A 22 1.36 21.80 -0.33
C LYS A 22 2.27 20.73 0.25
N THR A 23 1.77 19.52 0.29
CA THR A 23 2.48 18.37 0.87
C THR A 23 2.56 17.21 -0.10
N SER A 24 3.62 16.42 0.01
CA SER A 24 3.75 15.18 -0.73
C SER A 24 4.31 14.06 0.15
N THR A 25 4.12 12.81 -0.28
CA THR A 25 4.84 11.66 0.26
C THR A 25 6.29 11.73 -0.22
N SER A 26 7.23 11.64 0.71
CA SER A 26 8.66 11.59 0.43
C SER A 26 9.31 10.42 1.14
N ILE A 27 10.44 9.96 0.61
CA ILE A 27 11.21 8.86 1.17
C ILE A 27 12.63 9.33 1.39
N ALA A 28 13.14 9.08 2.58
CA ALA A 28 14.53 9.33 2.93
C ALA A 28 15.18 8.07 3.50
N LYS A 29 16.51 8.01 3.40
CA LYS A 29 17.32 6.95 4.01
C LYS A 29 18.48 7.50 4.82
N ALA A 30 18.88 6.74 5.83
CA ALA A 30 20.07 7.02 6.63
C ALA A 30 20.80 5.71 6.97
N LYS A 31 22.14 5.78 7.08
CA LYS A 31 22.90 4.71 7.73
C LYS A 31 22.69 4.79 9.23
N LEU A 32 22.45 3.64 9.87
CA LEU A 32 22.37 3.57 11.33
C LEU A 32 23.75 3.81 11.92
N ASN A 33 23.84 4.87 12.71
CA ASN A 33 25.04 5.24 13.47
C ASN A 33 24.65 5.31 14.95
N LYS A 34 25.59 5.05 15.85
CA LYS A 34 25.33 5.08 17.31
C LYS A 34 24.97 6.48 17.83
N GLN A 35 25.32 7.54 17.12
CA GLN A 35 25.18 8.93 17.58
C GLN A 35 23.99 9.65 16.92
N GLU A 36 23.76 9.42 15.60
CA GLU A 36 22.75 10.15 14.86
C GLU A 36 22.29 9.42 13.58
N LEU A 37 21.15 9.82 13.05
CA LEU A 37 20.63 9.40 11.76
C LEU A 37 20.53 10.59 10.82
N ASN A 38 21.46 10.69 9.89
CA ASN A 38 21.46 11.74 8.87
C ASN A 38 20.67 11.27 7.64
N PHE A 39 19.40 11.65 7.56
CA PHE A 39 18.51 11.29 6.47
C PHE A 39 18.79 12.10 5.21
N LYS A 40 18.85 11.41 4.06
CA LYS A 40 18.86 12.00 2.72
C LYS A 40 17.63 11.57 1.94
N ASN A 41 16.94 12.53 1.33
CA ASN A 41 15.83 12.22 0.42
C ASN A 41 16.32 11.43 -0.78
N ILE A 42 15.58 10.39 -1.13
CA ILE A 42 15.81 9.55 -2.29
C ILE A 42 14.61 9.52 -3.25
N PHE A 43 13.45 10.02 -2.80
CA PHE A 43 12.24 10.14 -3.62
C PHE A 43 11.31 11.22 -3.06
N GLN A 44 10.64 11.93 -3.96
CA GLN A 44 9.61 12.91 -3.65
C GLN A 44 8.45 12.76 -4.64
N ALA A 45 7.25 12.48 -4.15
CA ALA A 45 6.08 12.38 -5.00
C ALA A 45 5.70 13.76 -5.59
N ASN A 46 5.34 13.79 -6.85
CA ASN A 46 4.89 14.96 -7.59
C ASN A 46 3.54 14.69 -8.27
N PRO A 47 2.66 15.73 -8.34
CA PRO A 47 2.80 17.04 -7.73
C PRO A 47 2.56 17.00 -6.21
N PRO A 48 3.07 17.97 -5.45
CA PRO A 48 2.60 18.23 -4.11
C PRO A 48 1.17 18.79 -4.16
N ILE A 49 0.35 18.44 -3.16
CA ILE A 49 -1.08 18.75 -3.14
C ILE A 49 -1.45 19.39 -1.80
N ASP A 50 -2.27 20.42 -1.84
CA ASP A 50 -2.90 21.02 -0.65
C ASP A 50 -4.04 20.10 -0.19
N SER A 51 -3.67 19.11 0.62
CA SER A 51 -4.62 18.14 1.19
C SER A 51 -4.02 17.44 2.39
N GLY A 52 -4.82 17.26 3.45
CA GLY A 52 -4.50 16.44 4.62
C GLY A 52 -4.87 14.95 4.49
N TYR A 53 -5.32 14.50 3.31
CA TYR A 53 -5.88 13.15 3.11
C TYR A 53 -4.97 12.23 2.29
N HIS A 54 -5.14 10.92 2.50
CA HIS A 54 -4.71 9.82 1.65
C HIS A 54 -3.24 9.87 1.23
N PHE A 55 -2.34 9.88 2.19
CA PHE A 55 -0.89 9.86 1.90
C PHE A 55 -0.39 8.50 1.45
N GLY A 56 -1.04 7.40 1.84
CA GLY A 56 -0.51 6.05 1.66
C GLY A 56 0.76 5.87 2.48
N SER A 57 1.91 5.98 1.81
CA SER A 57 3.26 6.05 2.41
C SER A 57 3.76 4.77 3.08
N ARG A 58 3.21 3.60 2.74
CA ARG A 58 3.74 2.32 3.21
C ARG A 58 4.91 1.87 2.37
N LEU A 59 5.86 1.20 3.02
CA LEU A 59 7.10 0.73 2.43
C LEU A 59 7.18 -0.80 2.46
N ALA A 60 7.82 -1.39 1.45
CA ALA A 60 8.25 -2.78 1.45
C ALA A 60 9.56 -2.91 0.66
N ILE A 61 10.46 -3.77 1.11
CA ILE A 61 11.70 -4.07 0.39
C ILE A 61 11.61 -5.48 -0.19
N LYS A 62 11.93 -5.59 -1.48
CA LYS A 62 12.12 -6.87 -2.17
C LYS A 62 13.42 -6.79 -2.95
N ASP A 63 14.34 -7.71 -2.65
CA ASP A 63 15.66 -7.74 -3.27
C ASP A 63 16.40 -6.38 -3.13
N ASN A 64 16.76 -5.76 -4.24
CA ASN A 64 17.36 -4.41 -4.26
C ASN A 64 16.37 -3.30 -4.59
N TYR A 65 15.07 -3.55 -4.41
CA TYR A 65 14.01 -2.58 -4.71
C TYR A 65 13.25 -2.15 -3.48
N LEU A 66 12.98 -0.86 -3.38
CA LEU A 66 12.06 -0.27 -2.45
C LEU A 66 10.73 0.00 -3.16
N PHE A 67 9.68 -0.62 -2.66
CA PHE A 67 8.30 -0.32 -3.03
C PHE A 67 7.71 0.65 -2.03
N ALA A 68 7.00 1.65 -2.54
CA ALA A 68 6.31 2.62 -1.70
C ALA A 68 4.91 2.92 -2.24
N SER A 69 3.97 3.18 -1.36
CA SER A 69 2.63 3.58 -1.76
C SER A 69 2.45 5.09 -1.69
N ALA A 70 1.86 5.69 -2.71
CA ALA A 70 1.42 7.07 -2.75
C ALA A 70 -0.12 7.12 -2.89
N GLY A 71 -0.80 7.66 -1.88
CA GLY A 71 -2.26 7.84 -1.95
C GLY A 71 -2.66 8.98 -2.88
N GLU A 72 -3.92 8.99 -3.30
CA GLU A 72 -4.45 9.95 -4.30
C GLU A 72 -4.77 11.34 -3.72
N ARG A 73 -4.47 11.57 -2.45
CA ARG A 73 -4.53 12.87 -1.76
C ARG A 73 -5.90 13.54 -1.80
N GLY A 74 -7.00 12.78 -1.91
CA GLY A 74 -8.36 13.31 -2.01
C GLY A 74 -8.77 13.77 -3.41
N GLN A 75 -7.87 13.64 -4.41
CA GLN A 75 -8.10 14.11 -5.79
C GLN A 75 -8.76 13.09 -6.69
N GLY A 76 -9.10 11.91 -6.16
CA GLY A 76 -9.89 10.89 -6.87
C GLY A 76 -9.28 10.44 -8.18
N MET A 77 -9.62 11.09 -9.29
CA MET A 77 -9.21 10.69 -10.63
C MET A 77 -7.73 10.86 -10.93
N ILE A 78 -6.97 11.59 -10.12
CA ILE A 78 -5.50 11.67 -10.24
C ILE A 78 -4.86 10.27 -10.22
N ALA A 79 -5.49 9.31 -9.53
CA ALA A 79 -5.04 7.92 -9.50
C ALA A 79 -5.08 7.21 -10.86
N GLN A 80 -5.70 7.81 -11.88
CA GLN A 80 -5.73 7.31 -13.26
C GLN A 80 -4.72 8.01 -14.17
N ASP A 81 -3.99 8.99 -13.64
CA ASP A 81 -3.00 9.76 -14.39
C ASP A 81 -1.58 9.22 -14.10
N PRO A 82 -0.98 8.46 -15.02
CA PRO A 82 0.36 7.89 -14.80
C PRO A 82 1.48 8.92 -14.95
N THR A 83 1.17 10.15 -15.30
CA THR A 83 2.14 11.27 -15.34
C THR A 83 2.32 11.95 -13.99
N GLN A 84 1.63 11.44 -12.95
CA GLN A 84 1.66 11.93 -11.58
C GLN A 84 1.78 10.77 -10.60
N HIS A 85 2.48 10.97 -9.45
CA HIS A 85 2.68 9.91 -8.48
C HIS A 85 1.47 9.61 -7.57
N PRO A 86 0.58 10.59 -7.20
CA PRO A 86 -0.55 10.28 -6.33
C PRO A 86 -1.47 9.20 -6.89
N GLY A 87 -1.84 8.22 -6.06
CA GLY A 87 -2.67 7.09 -6.46
C GLY A 87 -1.92 5.91 -7.08
N SER A 88 -0.63 5.75 -6.75
CA SER A 88 0.23 4.72 -7.34
C SER A 88 1.06 3.93 -6.33
N ILE A 89 1.62 2.83 -6.79
CA ILE A 89 2.77 2.16 -6.18
C ILE A 89 4.03 2.60 -6.94
N ILE A 90 5.00 3.04 -6.18
CA ILE A 90 6.33 3.45 -6.63
C ILE A 90 7.27 2.26 -6.48
N ARG A 91 8.19 2.05 -7.44
CA ARG A 91 9.31 1.13 -7.32
C ARG A 91 10.60 1.84 -7.73
N ILE A 92 11.54 1.92 -6.81
CA ILE A 92 12.89 2.47 -7.00
C ILE A 92 13.92 1.50 -6.45
N HIS A 93 15.19 1.67 -6.82
CA HIS A 93 16.27 0.99 -6.11
C HIS A 93 16.45 1.54 -4.69
N LEU A 94 17.12 0.80 -3.81
CA LEU A 94 17.40 1.20 -2.42
C LEU A 94 18.22 2.49 -2.29
N ASP A 95 18.85 2.94 -3.37
CA ASP A 95 19.57 4.21 -3.43
C ASP A 95 18.75 5.38 -4.00
N GLY A 96 17.55 5.10 -4.51
CA GLY A 96 16.66 6.06 -5.14
C GLY A 96 16.74 6.07 -6.68
N SER A 97 17.68 5.36 -7.28
CA SER A 97 17.78 5.26 -8.74
C SER A 97 16.59 4.46 -9.34
N ILE A 98 16.33 4.69 -10.62
CA ILE A 98 15.14 4.17 -11.29
C ILE A 98 15.46 2.83 -11.96
N PRO A 99 14.66 1.75 -11.66
CA PRO A 99 14.81 0.47 -12.35
C PRO A 99 14.45 0.57 -13.83
N LYS A 100 15.34 0.07 -14.71
CA LYS A 100 15.16 0.12 -16.16
C LYS A 100 14.10 -0.88 -16.69
N ASP A 101 13.54 -1.67 -15.82
CA ASP A 101 12.44 -2.61 -16.11
C ASP A 101 11.11 -2.16 -15.47
N ASN A 102 10.99 -0.91 -15.02
CA ASN A 102 9.70 -0.33 -14.64
C ASN A 102 8.77 -0.18 -15.85
N PRO A 103 7.44 -0.10 -15.65
CA PRO A 103 6.46 -0.06 -16.73
C PRO A 103 6.73 0.95 -17.84
N LYS A 104 7.29 2.12 -17.51
CA LYS A 104 7.73 3.14 -18.47
C LYS A 104 8.62 2.56 -19.57
N PHE A 105 9.53 1.69 -19.21
CA PHE A 105 10.52 1.11 -20.10
C PHE A 105 10.04 -0.20 -20.74
N ASP A 106 8.80 -0.61 -20.39
CA ASP A 106 8.17 -1.86 -20.82
C ASP A 106 6.73 -1.58 -21.31
N GLY A 107 6.63 -0.76 -22.38
CA GLY A 107 5.39 -0.48 -23.08
C GLY A 107 4.48 0.61 -22.52
N LYS A 108 4.83 1.24 -21.37
CA LYS A 108 4.06 2.34 -20.75
C LYS A 108 4.83 3.65 -20.83
N SER A 109 5.23 4.06 -22.04
CA SER A 109 6.16 5.17 -22.29
C SER A 109 5.70 6.54 -21.72
N ASP A 110 4.40 6.73 -21.51
CA ASP A 110 3.76 7.91 -20.92
C ASP A 110 3.79 7.93 -19.37
N TRP A 111 4.15 6.80 -18.74
CA TRP A 111 4.20 6.74 -17.27
C TRP A 111 5.45 7.45 -16.72
N LEU A 112 5.35 7.99 -15.50
CA LEU A 112 6.54 8.39 -14.73
C LEU A 112 7.42 7.17 -14.47
N PRO A 113 8.76 7.33 -14.53
CA PRO A 113 9.68 6.19 -14.50
C PRO A 113 9.69 5.42 -13.16
N GLU A 114 9.25 6.04 -12.08
CA GLU A 114 9.17 5.42 -10.75
C GLU A 114 7.88 4.62 -10.54
N ILE A 115 6.85 4.86 -11.35
CA ILE A 115 5.54 4.22 -11.15
C ILE A 115 5.58 2.75 -11.56
N TYR A 116 5.14 1.90 -10.63
CA TYR A 116 4.99 0.47 -10.83
C TYR A 116 3.55 0.03 -11.14
N GLN A 117 2.55 0.67 -10.47
CA GLN A 117 1.12 0.41 -10.62
C GLN A 117 0.32 1.66 -10.28
N ILE A 118 -0.84 1.84 -10.93
CA ILE A 118 -1.75 2.98 -10.71
C ILE A 118 -3.14 2.55 -10.22
N GLY A 119 -4.03 3.51 -10.04
CA GLY A 119 -5.45 3.28 -9.74
C GLY A 119 -5.74 2.95 -8.28
N ILE A 120 -4.97 3.49 -7.35
CA ILE A 120 -5.04 3.19 -5.94
C ILE A 120 -5.52 4.42 -5.17
N ARG A 121 -6.39 4.23 -4.15
CA ARG A 121 -6.90 5.35 -3.37
C ARG A 121 -5.99 5.76 -2.22
N ASN A 122 -5.86 4.89 -1.23
CA ASN A 122 -5.11 5.16 -0.01
C ASN A 122 -4.60 3.85 0.60
N PRO A 123 -3.49 3.31 0.11
CA PRO A 123 -2.92 2.07 0.64
C PRO A 123 -2.38 2.32 2.05
N GLN A 124 -2.83 1.50 3.00
CA GLN A 124 -2.45 1.60 4.41
C GLN A 124 -1.65 0.41 4.91
N GLY A 125 -1.41 -0.58 4.07
CA GLY A 125 -0.51 -1.69 4.30
C GLY A 125 0.20 -2.10 3.02
N LEU A 126 1.48 -2.44 3.13
CA LEU A 126 2.31 -2.97 2.05
C LEU A 126 3.28 -3.99 2.65
N THR A 127 3.38 -5.17 2.07
CA THR A 127 4.21 -6.25 2.60
C THR A 127 4.79 -7.14 1.51
N LEU A 128 5.98 -7.67 1.75
CA LEU A 128 6.55 -8.76 0.96
C LEU A 128 6.08 -10.10 1.52
N SER A 129 5.53 -10.94 0.66
CA SER A 129 5.20 -12.33 1.03
C SER A 129 6.45 -13.19 1.08
N PRO A 130 6.69 -13.89 2.20
CA PRO A 130 7.85 -14.78 2.35
C PRO A 130 7.68 -16.12 1.64
N TYR A 131 6.54 -16.37 0.97
CA TYR A 131 6.23 -17.63 0.27
C TYR A 131 6.39 -17.53 -1.23
N ASP A 132 5.85 -16.49 -1.86
CA ASP A 132 5.86 -16.33 -3.32
C ASP A 132 6.66 -15.11 -3.78
N GLY A 133 7.22 -14.33 -2.83
CA GLY A 133 8.03 -13.15 -3.12
C GLY A 133 7.27 -12.01 -3.78
N LYS A 134 5.93 -11.99 -3.67
CA LYS A 134 5.09 -10.91 -4.20
C LYS A 134 4.85 -9.83 -3.17
N ILE A 135 4.59 -8.63 -3.66
CA ILE A 135 4.18 -7.50 -2.81
C ILE A 135 2.65 -7.48 -2.73
N TYR A 136 2.13 -7.47 -1.52
CA TYR A 136 0.70 -7.35 -1.24
C TYR A 136 0.39 -6.04 -0.53
N MET A 137 -0.83 -5.53 -0.75
CA MET A 137 -1.28 -4.28 -0.14
C MET A 137 -2.72 -4.35 0.36
N SER A 138 -3.02 -3.56 1.38
CA SER A 138 -4.38 -3.24 1.81
C SER A 138 -4.68 -1.77 1.51
N ASN A 139 -5.88 -1.49 1.02
CA ASN A 139 -6.26 -0.16 0.55
C ASN A 139 -7.61 0.27 1.09
N HIS A 140 -7.71 1.53 1.51
CA HIS A 140 -8.98 2.15 1.89
C HIS A 140 -9.83 2.48 0.66
N GLY A 141 -11.06 1.97 0.64
CA GLY A 141 -12.15 2.52 -0.16
C GLY A 141 -12.72 3.80 0.42
N ALA A 142 -13.96 4.14 0.05
CA ALA A 142 -14.70 5.24 0.65
C ALA A 142 -15.69 4.73 1.71
N LYS A 143 -17.01 4.89 1.54
CA LYS A 143 -18.01 4.27 2.41
C LYS A 143 -18.26 2.82 1.98
N GLY A 144 -17.25 1.97 2.11
CA GLY A 144 -17.16 0.61 1.56
C GLY A 144 -16.12 0.53 0.46
N GLY A 145 -15.77 -0.70 0.06
CA GLY A 145 -14.81 -0.96 -1.00
C GLY A 145 -13.35 -0.88 -0.55
N ASP A 146 -13.06 -1.05 0.74
CA ASP A 146 -11.70 -1.41 1.17
C ASP A 146 -11.34 -2.75 0.53
N TRP A 147 -10.09 -2.95 0.20
CA TRP A 147 -9.66 -4.19 -0.43
C TRP A 147 -8.22 -4.59 -0.09
N PHE A 148 -7.93 -5.85 -0.34
CA PHE A 148 -6.62 -6.48 -0.28
C PHE A 148 -6.29 -7.07 -1.65
N GLY A 149 -5.05 -6.89 -2.11
CA GLY A 149 -4.59 -7.39 -3.41
C GLY A 149 -3.09 -7.31 -3.60
N GLU A 150 -2.62 -7.83 -4.75
CA GLU A 150 -1.22 -7.88 -5.15
C GLU A 150 -0.81 -6.59 -5.88
N ALA A 151 0.37 -6.06 -5.59
CA ALA A 151 0.99 -5.01 -6.42
C ALA A 151 1.55 -5.64 -7.70
N LYS A 152 1.01 -5.24 -8.86
CA LYS A 152 1.33 -5.82 -10.17
C LYS A 152 1.88 -4.79 -11.14
N LYS A 153 3.00 -5.13 -11.76
CA LYS A 153 3.69 -4.28 -12.72
C LYS A 153 2.79 -3.85 -13.88
N GLY A 154 2.68 -2.54 -14.09
CA GLY A 154 1.98 -1.94 -15.23
C GLY A 154 0.44 -2.04 -15.17
N GLU A 155 -0.12 -2.53 -14.05
CA GLU A 155 -1.55 -2.70 -13.89
C GLU A 155 -2.25 -1.52 -13.20
N ASN A 156 -3.60 -1.56 -13.15
CA ASN A 156 -4.46 -0.47 -12.67
C ASN A 156 -5.63 -1.04 -11.84
N TYR A 157 -5.74 -0.66 -10.56
CA TYR A 157 -6.86 -1.05 -9.69
C TYR A 157 -8.14 -0.23 -9.88
N GLY A 158 -8.09 0.79 -10.73
CA GLY A 158 -9.28 1.50 -11.23
C GLY A 158 -9.88 2.55 -10.32
N TRP A 159 -9.24 2.99 -9.26
CA TRP A 159 -9.72 4.11 -8.48
C TRP A 159 -9.59 5.42 -9.31
N LYS A 160 -10.60 6.31 -9.47
CA LYS A 160 -11.96 6.34 -8.91
C LYS A 160 -13.02 5.92 -9.98
N ILE A 161 -12.68 5.06 -10.91
CA ILE A 161 -13.61 4.47 -11.89
C ILE A 161 -14.38 3.32 -11.25
N LEU A 162 -13.71 2.52 -10.42
CA LEU A 162 -14.27 1.40 -9.69
C LEU A 162 -14.54 1.76 -8.23
N GLY A 163 -15.68 1.34 -7.69
CA GLY A 163 -16.06 1.55 -6.30
C GLY A 163 -15.85 0.33 -5.39
N TRP A 164 -15.53 -0.84 -5.95
CA TRP A 164 -15.44 -2.12 -5.21
C TRP A 164 -16.67 -2.43 -4.34
N GLY A 165 -17.86 -1.98 -4.81
CA GLY A 165 -19.12 -2.07 -4.08
C GLY A 165 -19.36 -0.98 -3.05
N GLY A 166 -18.41 -0.07 -2.85
CA GLY A 166 -18.57 1.10 -1.99
C GLY A 166 -19.24 2.29 -2.69
N THR A 167 -19.63 3.26 -1.87
CA THR A 167 -20.20 4.53 -2.29
C THR A 167 -19.35 5.69 -1.81
N ASN A 168 -19.57 6.88 -2.34
CA ASN A 168 -19.08 8.12 -1.74
C ASN A 168 -19.68 8.32 -0.33
N TYR A 169 -19.11 9.19 0.48
CA TYR A 169 -19.66 9.49 1.81
C TYR A 169 -21.05 10.12 1.76
N SER A 170 -21.41 10.78 0.66
CA SER A 170 -22.77 11.27 0.34
C SER A 170 -23.79 10.14 0.07
N GLY A 171 -23.34 8.90 -0.12
CA GLY A 171 -24.17 7.78 -0.53
C GLY A 171 -24.27 7.56 -2.03
N SER A 172 -23.78 8.49 -2.87
CA SER A 172 -23.78 8.36 -4.32
C SER A 172 -22.81 7.24 -4.77
N LYS A 173 -23.14 6.56 -5.86
CA LYS A 173 -22.29 5.51 -6.44
C LYS A 173 -20.95 6.12 -6.92
N ILE A 174 -19.86 5.36 -6.73
CA ILE A 174 -18.55 5.70 -7.30
C ILE A 174 -18.46 5.14 -8.73
N GLY A 175 -18.85 3.89 -8.91
CA GLY A 175 -18.78 3.17 -10.17
C GLY A 175 -19.11 1.70 -9.97
N PRO A 176 -18.88 0.84 -10.97
CA PRO A 176 -19.10 -0.59 -10.82
C PRO A 176 -18.18 -1.18 -9.76
N LYS A 177 -18.56 -2.35 -9.26
CA LYS A 177 -17.75 -3.12 -8.31
C LYS A 177 -16.40 -3.52 -8.90
N TRP A 178 -16.43 -4.01 -10.13
CA TRP A 178 -15.28 -4.34 -10.96
C TRP A 178 -15.69 -4.43 -12.43
N LYS A 179 -14.76 -4.30 -13.35
CA LYS A 179 -14.95 -4.58 -14.77
C LYS A 179 -13.64 -5.04 -15.44
N PRO A 180 -13.70 -5.74 -16.58
CA PRO A 180 -12.50 -6.11 -17.37
C PRO A 180 -11.62 -4.90 -17.69
N GLY A 181 -10.31 -5.14 -17.81
CA GLY A 181 -9.31 -4.11 -18.05
C GLY A 181 -8.71 -3.49 -16.79
N PHE A 182 -9.17 -3.90 -15.60
CA PHE A 182 -8.62 -3.48 -14.32
C PHE A 182 -8.17 -4.68 -13.48
N THR A 183 -7.17 -4.46 -12.63
CA THR A 183 -6.70 -5.46 -11.66
C THR A 183 -7.82 -5.84 -10.72
N LYS A 184 -8.00 -7.14 -10.46
CA LYS A 184 -9.01 -7.65 -9.54
C LYS A 184 -8.42 -7.77 -8.14
N ALA A 185 -9.11 -7.19 -7.14
CA ALA A 185 -8.77 -7.40 -5.73
C ALA A 185 -9.00 -8.86 -5.31
N ILE A 186 -8.16 -9.37 -4.43
CA ILE A 186 -8.28 -10.71 -3.84
C ILE A 186 -9.48 -10.75 -2.90
N LYS A 187 -9.60 -9.74 -2.04
CA LYS A 187 -10.70 -9.57 -1.10
C LYS A 187 -11.09 -8.11 -1.02
N TYR A 188 -12.36 -7.80 -0.82
CA TYR A 188 -12.85 -6.44 -0.54
C TYR A 188 -13.96 -6.49 0.51
N TRP A 189 -14.17 -5.37 1.18
CA TRP A 189 -15.12 -5.24 2.29
C TRP A 189 -16.15 -4.13 2.02
N VAL A 190 -17.43 -4.50 2.21
CA VAL A 190 -18.56 -3.58 2.22
C VAL A 190 -19.48 -3.99 3.36
N PRO A 191 -19.65 -3.14 4.37
CA PRO A 191 -19.08 -1.79 4.54
C PRO A 191 -17.57 -1.79 4.76
N SER A 192 -16.93 -0.62 4.62
CA SER A 192 -15.53 -0.40 4.94
C SER A 192 -15.21 -0.77 6.39
N ILE A 193 -14.12 -1.50 6.59
CA ILE A 193 -13.54 -1.81 7.90
C ILE A 193 -12.40 -0.85 8.27
N ALA A 194 -12.01 0.02 7.34
CA ALA A 194 -10.81 0.85 7.35
C ALA A 194 -9.54 0.01 7.57
N THR A 195 -9.20 -0.80 6.55
CA THR A 195 -7.99 -1.65 6.57
C THR A 195 -6.75 -0.80 6.89
N SER A 196 -5.85 -1.32 7.70
CA SER A 196 -4.57 -0.67 8.01
C SER A 196 -3.40 -1.52 7.52
N ALA A 197 -2.57 -2.03 8.40
CA ALA A 197 -1.43 -2.84 7.98
C ALA A 197 -1.84 -4.23 7.47
N ILE A 198 -0.95 -4.82 6.72
CA ILE A 198 -1.03 -6.21 6.24
C ILE A 198 0.34 -6.87 6.40
N THR A 199 0.34 -8.14 6.76
CA THR A 199 1.51 -9.03 6.66
C THR A 199 1.07 -10.41 6.17
N ILE A 200 1.96 -11.13 5.47
CA ILE A 200 1.77 -12.55 5.19
C ILE A 200 2.54 -13.31 6.26
N TYR A 201 1.80 -14.00 7.13
CA TYR A 201 2.40 -14.62 8.30
C TYR A 201 3.30 -15.81 7.92
N LYS A 202 4.50 -15.82 8.51
CA LYS A 202 5.42 -16.96 8.51
C LYS A 202 6.11 -17.02 9.86
N GLY A 203 5.82 -18.06 10.63
CA GLY A 203 6.38 -18.20 11.97
C GLY A 203 6.13 -19.60 12.56
N SER A 204 6.67 -19.82 13.75
CA SER A 204 6.49 -21.06 14.50
C SER A 204 5.48 -20.95 15.64
N GLU A 205 5.14 -19.73 16.05
CA GLU A 205 4.22 -19.47 17.16
C GLU A 205 2.78 -19.83 16.82
N PHE A 206 2.28 -19.36 15.66
CA PHE A 206 0.92 -19.62 15.17
C PHE A 206 0.99 -20.41 13.86
N LYS A 207 1.31 -21.69 13.95
CA LYS A 207 1.59 -22.56 12.77
C LYS A 207 0.42 -22.59 11.78
N GLU A 208 -0.81 -22.54 12.29
CA GLU A 208 -2.03 -22.53 11.49
C GLU A 208 -2.25 -21.25 10.67
N TRP A 209 -1.50 -20.18 10.99
CA TRP A 209 -1.58 -18.91 10.24
C TRP A 209 -0.54 -18.81 9.13
N ASN A 210 0.35 -19.79 9.01
CA ASN A 210 1.38 -19.76 7.97
C ASN A 210 0.76 -19.66 6.57
N GLY A 211 1.17 -18.63 5.81
CA GLY A 211 0.65 -18.33 4.48
C GLY A 211 -0.61 -17.45 4.47
N LEU A 212 -1.27 -17.23 5.61
CA LEU A 212 -2.42 -16.35 5.69
C LEU A 212 -2.00 -14.88 5.62
N ALA A 213 -2.83 -14.06 4.99
CA ALA A 213 -2.73 -12.60 5.10
C ALA A 213 -3.40 -12.15 6.39
N LEU A 214 -2.63 -11.53 7.29
CA LEU A 214 -3.13 -10.89 8.49
C LEU A 214 -3.37 -9.42 8.20
N VAL A 215 -4.65 -9.02 8.23
CA VAL A 215 -5.08 -7.64 7.95
C VAL A 215 -5.65 -7.02 9.21
N THR A 216 -5.13 -5.86 9.59
CA THR A 216 -5.63 -5.06 10.70
C THR A 216 -6.63 -4.01 10.23
N SER A 217 -7.46 -3.51 11.13
CA SER A 217 -8.44 -2.48 10.81
C SER A 217 -8.61 -1.41 11.89
N LEU A 218 -8.89 -0.18 11.44
CA LEU A 218 -9.06 0.98 12.30
C LEU A 218 -10.50 1.16 12.77
N LYS A 219 -11.46 1.04 11.84
CA LYS A 219 -12.89 1.25 12.13
C LYS A 219 -13.50 0.04 12.81
N ASP A 220 -13.22 -1.13 12.26
CA ASP A 220 -13.75 -2.40 12.76
C ASP A 220 -12.96 -2.92 13.97
N LYS A 221 -11.78 -2.32 14.26
CA LYS A 221 -10.89 -2.65 15.39
C LYS A 221 -10.62 -4.15 15.47
N SER A 222 -10.34 -4.77 14.32
CA SER A 222 -10.21 -6.21 14.19
C SER A 222 -8.88 -6.63 13.61
N LEU A 223 -8.43 -7.82 13.97
CA LEU A 223 -7.44 -8.62 13.25
C LEU A 223 -8.18 -9.69 12.46
N ARG A 224 -7.86 -9.79 11.17
CA ARG A 224 -8.45 -10.75 10.23
C ARG A 224 -7.37 -11.60 9.61
N ALA A 225 -7.57 -12.91 9.63
CA ALA A 225 -6.75 -13.90 8.96
C ALA A 225 -7.46 -14.33 7.67
N ILE A 226 -6.78 -14.20 6.53
CA ILE A 226 -7.35 -14.43 5.20
C ILE A 226 -6.55 -15.52 4.51
N ASP A 227 -7.21 -16.65 4.25
CA ASP A 227 -6.67 -17.70 3.39
C ASP A 227 -7.02 -17.35 1.93
N PHE A 228 -6.00 -17.10 1.15
CA PHE A 228 -6.09 -16.78 -0.28
C PHE A 228 -5.29 -17.75 -1.16
N SER A 229 -4.98 -18.92 -0.64
CA SER A 229 -4.33 -20.02 -1.37
C SER A 229 -5.14 -20.47 -2.58
N ASP A 230 -6.46 -20.41 -2.45
CA ASP A 230 -7.42 -20.57 -3.56
C ASP A 230 -8.14 -19.24 -3.83
N LEU A 231 -7.76 -18.57 -4.91
CA LEU A 231 -8.36 -17.27 -5.29
C LEU A 231 -9.82 -17.37 -5.75
N SER A 232 -10.32 -18.57 -6.04
CA SER A 232 -11.74 -18.82 -6.34
C SER A 232 -12.60 -18.91 -5.06
N ASN A 233 -11.98 -19.21 -3.92
CA ASN A 233 -12.63 -19.44 -2.64
C ASN A 233 -11.85 -18.84 -1.46
N VAL A 234 -11.66 -17.53 -1.48
CA VAL A 234 -10.94 -16.78 -0.43
C VAL A 234 -11.73 -16.83 0.87
N LYS A 235 -11.13 -17.43 1.91
CA LYS A 235 -11.73 -17.54 3.24
C LYS A 235 -11.22 -16.45 4.17
N GLU A 236 -12.05 -16.03 5.10
CA GLU A 236 -11.73 -15.01 6.10
C GLU A 236 -12.20 -15.45 7.48
N ASN A 237 -11.30 -15.33 8.45
CA ASN A 237 -11.59 -15.49 9.87
C ASN A 237 -11.30 -14.19 10.62
N VAL A 238 -12.23 -13.73 11.45
CA VAL A 238 -12.01 -12.61 12.36
C VAL A 238 -11.38 -13.16 13.64
N VAL A 239 -10.07 -12.98 13.78
CA VAL A 239 -9.32 -13.51 14.94
C VAL A 239 -9.79 -12.85 16.24
N PHE A 240 -9.94 -11.52 16.21
CA PHE A 240 -10.61 -10.76 17.28
C PHE A 240 -11.15 -9.42 16.74
N LYS A 241 -12.10 -8.85 17.51
CA LYS A 241 -12.73 -7.56 17.23
C LYS A 241 -13.03 -6.83 18.53
N ASP A 242 -12.86 -5.49 18.53
CA ASP A 242 -13.16 -4.57 19.65
C ASP A 242 -12.44 -4.90 20.98
N LYS A 243 -11.33 -5.67 20.96
CA LYS A 243 -10.62 -6.07 22.20
C LYS A 243 -9.50 -5.12 22.60
N ILE A 244 -8.76 -4.55 21.64
CA ILE A 244 -7.56 -3.73 21.90
C ILE A 244 -7.59 -2.38 21.17
N GLY A 245 -8.75 -1.96 20.69
CA GLY A 245 -8.93 -0.67 20.02
C GLY A 245 -8.57 -0.66 18.54
N ARG A 246 -8.18 0.50 18.02
CA ARG A 246 -7.83 0.70 16.60
C ARG A 246 -6.45 0.14 16.31
N LEU A 247 -6.39 -0.90 15.48
CA LEU A 247 -5.14 -1.53 15.07
C LEU A 247 -4.53 -0.77 13.89
N ARG A 248 -3.36 -0.18 14.12
CA ARG A 248 -2.68 0.66 13.13
C ARG A 248 -1.65 -0.11 12.32
N ASP A 249 -0.93 -1.03 12.99
CA ASP A 249 0.16 -1.80 12.40
C ASP A 249 0.19 -3.24 12.93
N ILE A 250 0.91 -4.10 12.22
CA ILE A 250 1.19 -5.49 12.60
C ILE A 250 2.56 -5.87 12.05
N GLN A 251 3.36 -6.51 12.89
CA GLN A 251 4.67 -7.02 12.52
C GLN A 251 4.80 -8.48 12.98
N VAL A 252 5.46 -9.29 12.18
CA VAL A 252 5.84 -10.65 12.54
C VAL A 252 7.19 -10.60 13.25
N HIS A 253 7.28 -11.19 14.44
CA HIS A 253 8.53 -11.21 15.18
C HIS A 253 9.59 -12.03 14.41
N PRO A 254 10.82 -11.49 14.20
CA PRO A 254 11.78 -12.06 13.24
C PRO A 254 12.35 -13.42 13.64
N LYS A 255 12.22 -13.83 14.92
CA LYS A 255 12.76 -15.13 15.40
C LYS A 255 11.74 -16.25 15.38
N ASN A 256 10.50 -15.99 15.76
CA ASN A 256 9.51 -17.04 16.00
C ASN A 256 8.10 -16.72 15.44
N GLY A 257 7.88 -15.51 14.97
CA GLY A 257 6.57 -15.11 14.45
C GLY A 257 5.71 -14.32 15.40
#